data_c4f8a3b547c3f5b9b09fff7efd2bde2a
#
_entry.id   c4f8a3b547c3f5b9b09fff7efd2bde2a
#
_cell.length_a   1.000
_cell.length_b   1.000
_cell.length_c   1.000
_cell.angle_alpha   90.00
_cell.angle_beta   90.00
_cell.angle_gamma   90.00
#
_symmetry.space_group_name_H-M   'P 1'
#
loop_
_entity.id
_entity.type
_entity.pdbx_description
1 polymer ?
#
loop_
_entity_poly.entity_id
_entity_poly.type
_entity_poly.pdbx_seq_one_letter_code
_entity_poly.pdbx_strand_id
1 'polypeptide(L)'
;MINAKLLQLVINASNDGIVVAEQEGDDNILIYANPAFEKLTGYASEDILYQDCRFLQAGDRNQAGLDAIREAVKQHRPCRQIIRNYRKDGSPFWNELSITPVVNDADQLTYYIGIQKNVTEQVLAEERVKELEAELAVLKAELDNLRATTGRN
;
A
#
# COMPACT_ATOMS: atom_id res chain seq x y z
N MET A 1 16.30 3.83 28.62
CA MET A 1 15.05 3.09 28.36
C MET A 1 14.13 3.96 27.54
N ILE A 2 13.55 3.44 26.48
CA ILE A 2 12.57 4.15 25.65
C ILE A 2 11.25 4.18 26.39
N ASN A 3 10.71 5.36 26.64
CA ASN A 3 9.38 5.52 27.23
C ASN A 3 8.30 5.75 26.14
N ALA A 4 7.03 5.66 26.52
CA ALA A 4 5.90 5.78 25.59
C ALA A 4 5.90 7.11 24.81
N LYS A 5 6.28 8.23 25.46
CA LYS A 5 6.34 9.54 24.83
C LYS A 5 7.41 9.62 23.73
N LEU A 6 8.61 9.08 24.01
CA LEU A 6 9.67 9.02 23.00
C LEU A 6 9.27 8.11 21.85
N LEU A 7 8.65 6.96 22.13
CA LEU A 7 8.16 6.05 21.10
C LEU A 7 7.13 6.72 20.18
N GLN A 8 6.20 7.47 20.76
CA GLN A 8 5.22 8.25 19.97
C GLN A 8 5.89 9.31 19.10
N LEU A 9 6.90 10.02 19.62
CA LEU A 9 7.66 10.99 18.83
C LEU A 9 8.38 10.34 17.65
N VAL A 10 8.95 9.15 17.85
CA VAL A 10 9.62 8.37 16.78
C VAL A 10 8.63 7.98 15.69
N ILE A 11 7.46 7.46 16.08
CA ILE A 11 6.40 7.08 15.13
C ILE A 11 5.89 8.29 14.35
N ASN A 12 5.73 9.43 15.03
CA ASN A 12 5.27 10.68 14.42
C ASN A 12 6.31 11.32 13.49
N ALA A 13 7.58 11.02 13.67
CA ALA A 13 8.67 11.48 12.81
C ALA A 13 8.88 10.62 11.55
N SER A 14 8.19 9.49 11.43
CA SER A 14 8.25 8.64 10.24
C SER A 14 7.75 9.37 9.01
N ASN A 15 8.41 9.15 7.87
CA ASN A 15 7.94 9.62 6.56
C ASN A 15 6.87 8.71 5.97
N ASP A 16 6.78 7.47 6.44
CA ASP A 16 5.74 6.52 6.02
C ASP A 16 4.53 6.64 6.93
N GLY A 17 3.34 6.41 6.36
CA GLY A 17 2.10 6.38 7.12
C GLY A 17 2.06 5.16 8.04
N ILE A 18 1.87 5.38 9.33
CA ILE A 18 1.76 4.31 10.33
C ILE A 18 0.39 4.39 10.98
N VAL A 19 -0.30 3.27 10.97
CA VAL A 19 -1.58 3.10 11.67
C VAL A 19 -1.53 1.90 12.58
N VAL A 20 -2.34 1.94 13.63
CA VAL A 20 -2.63 0.78 14.48
C VAL A 20 -4.12 0.53 14.44
N ALA A 21 -4.49 -0.72 14.22
CA ALA A 21 -5.87 -1.17 14.28
C ALA A 21 -6.04 -2.26 15.32
N GLU A 22 -7.17 -2.26 15.99
CA GLU A 22 -7.62 -3.33 16.89
C GLU A 22 -8.55 -4.25 16.11
N GLN A 23 -8.38 -5.55 16.28
CA GLN A 23 -9.28 -6.52 15.66
C GLN A 23 -10.57 -6.65 16.50
N GLU A 24 -11.69 -6.31 15.87
CA GLU A 24 -13.04 -6.50 16.43
C GLU A 24 -13.85 -7.42 15.51
N GLY A 25 -13.89 -8.72 15.84
CA GLY A 25 -14.52 -9.72 14.97
C GLY A 25 -13.82 -9.80 13.60
N ASP A 26 -14.56 -9.51 12.53
CA ASP A 26 -14.04 -9.49 11.16
C ASP A 26 -13.55 -8.10 10.72
N ASP A 27 -13.70 -7.10 11.56
CA ASP A 27 -13.29 -5.72 11.29
C ASP A 27 -11.97 -5.37 11.96
N ASN A 28 -11.24 -4.44 11.37
CA ASN A 28 -10.00 -3.90 11.91
C ASN A 28 -10.19 -2.39 12.12
N ILE A 29 -10.43 -2.03 13.35
CA ILE A 29 -10.83 -0.68 13.75
C ILE A 29 -9.58 0.16 14.04
N LEU A 30 -9.44 1.28 13.36
CA LEU A 30 -8.32 2.20 13.56
C LEU A 30 -8.37 2.85 14.94
N ILE A 31 -7.28 2.72 15.67
CA ILE A 31 -7.11 3.36 16.99
C ILE A 31 -5.97 4.39 17.01
N TYR A 32 -5.12 4.40 15.97
CA TYR A 32 -4.03 5.36 15.84
C TYR A 32 -3.65 5.57 14.37
N ALA A 33 -3.31 6.80 14.02
CA ALA A 33 -2.68 7.18 12.76
C ALA A 33 -1.64 8.29 12.99
N ASN A 34 -0.46 8.18 12.37
CA ASN A 34 0.57 9.21 12.50
C ASN A 34 0.37 10.35 11.48
N PRO A 35 1.08 11.50 11.65
CA PRO A 35 0.97 12.63 10.73
C PRO A 35 1.29 12.30 9.27
N ALA A 36 2.21 11.38 9.00
CA ALA A 36 2.54 10.97 7.64
C ALA A 36 1.37 10.27 6.94
N PHE A 37 0.57 9.50 7.68
CA PHE A 37 -0.66 8.90 7.16
C PHE A 37 -1.69 9.96 6.76
N GLU A 38 -1.90 10.97 7.59
CA GLU A 38 -2.81 12.08 7.27
C GLU A 38 -2.36 12.83 6.01
N LYS A 39 -1.06 13.09 5.90
CA LYS A 39 -0.46 13.74 4.72
C LYS A 39 -0.65 12.92 3.44
N LEU A 40 -0.42 11.60 3.53
CA LEU A 40 -0.54 10.70 2.40
C LEU A 40 -1.98 10.57 1.90
N THR A 41 -2.92 10.47 2.82
CA THR A 41 -4.31 10.12 2.50
C THR A 41 -5.26 11.30 2.41
N GLY A 42 -4.89 12.44 3.00
CA GLY A 42 -5.75 13.62 3.10
C GLY A 42 -6.85 13.52 4.15
N TYR A 43 -6.92 12.41 4.89
CA TYR A 43 -7.84 12.25 6.01
C TYR A 43 -7.19 12.74 7.29
N ALA A 44 -7.91 13.53 8.09
CA ALA A 44 -7.49 13.81 9.45
C ALA A 44 -7.71 12.59 10.35
N SER A 45 -6.80 12.31 11.27
CA SER A 45 -6.93 11.15 12.16
C SER A 45 -8.25 11.13 12.93
N GLU A 46 -8.72 12.27 13.40
CA GLU A 46 -9.99 12.43 14.10
C GLU A 46 -11.21 11.98 13.28
N ASP A 47 -11.13 12.07 11.94
CA ASP A 47 -12.22 11.67 11.03
C ASP A 47 -12.25 10.15 10.79
N ILE A 48 -11.14 9.46 11.00
CA ILE A 48 -10.97 8.04 10.62
C ILE A 48 -10.75 7.11 11.80
N LEU A 49 -10.43 7.62 12.98
CA LEU A 49 -10.35 6.81 14.19
C LEU A 49 -11.71 6.16 14.47
N TYR A 50 -11.64 4.93 14.95
CA TYR A 50 -12.79 4.07 15.24
C TYR A 50 -13.61 3.64 14.00
N GLN A 51 -13.02 3.79 12.80
CA GLN A 51 -13.57 3.25 11.56
C GLN A 51 -12.76 2.05 11.07
N ASP A 52 -13.41 1.18 10.29
CA ASP A 52 -12.71 0.08 9.62
C ASP A 52 -11.74 0.59 8.57
N CYS A 53 -10.56 -0.03 8.50
CA CYS A 53 -9.45 0.39 7.61
C CYS A 53 -9.78 0.34 6.11
N ARG A 54 -10.88 -0.30 5.70
CA ARG A 54 -11.24 -0.49 4.28
C ARG A 54 -11.69 0.75 3.55
N PHE A 55 -11.86 1.90 4.24
CA PHE A 55 -12.29 3.15 3.59
C PHE A 55 -11.35 3.64 2.49
N LEU A 56 -10.04 3.36 2.57
CA LEU A 56 -9.06 3.73 1.54
C LEU A 56 -9.25 2.98 0.21
N GLN A 57 -10.04 1.93 0.18
CA GLN A 57 -10.29 1.15 -1.05
C GLN A 57 -11.32 1.81 -1.98
N ALA A 58 -12.17 2.70 -1.46
CA ALA A 58 -13.19 3.44 -2.22
C ALA A 58 -14.03 2.55 -3.16
N GLY A 59 -14.31 1.30 -2.75
CA GLY A 59 -15.05 0.32 -3.55
C GLY A 59 -14.21 -0.46 -4.59
N ASP A 60 -12.96 -0.11 -4.81
CA ASP A 60 -12.01 -0.83 -5.68
C ASP A 60 -11.48 -2.09 -4.97
N ARG A 61 -12.34 -3.08 -4.81
CA ARG A 61 -12.07 -4.29 -4.03
C ARG A 61 -11.55 -5.47 -4.85
N ASN A 62 -11.58 -5.38 -6.17
CA ASN A 62 -11.12 -6.44 -7.06
C ASN A 62 -9.62 -6.30 -7.36
N GLN A 63 -8.81 -6.52 -6.34
CA GLN A 63 -7.36 -6.47 -6.42
C GLN A 63 -6.78 -7.72 -5.78
N ALA A 64 -5.88 -8.43 -6.47
CA ALA A 64 -5.24 -9.65 -5.96
C ALA A 64 -4.50 -9.43 -4.62
N GLY A 65 -3.90 -8.26 -4.43
CA GLY A 65 -3.24 -7.88 -3.17
C GLY A 65 -4.19 -7.84 -1.98
N LEU A 66 -5.46 -7.45 -2.18
CA LEU A 66 -6.46 -7.43 -1.11
C LEU A 66 -6.85 -8.85 -0.65
N ASP A 67 -6.89 -9.81 -1.56
CA ASP A 67 -7.16 -11.21 -1.21
C ASP A 67 -6.02 -11.79 -0.38
N ALA A 68 -4.78 -11.50 -0.75
CA ALA A 68 -3.60 -11.88 0.02
C ALA A 68 -3.59 -11.26 1.43
N ILE A 69 -3.98 -9.98 1.55
CA ILE A 69 -4.09 -9.30 2.83
C ILE A 69 -5.17 -9.95 3.70
N ARG A 70 -6.37 -10.19 3.15
CA ARG A 70 -7.47 -10.83 3.89
C ARG A 70 -7.08 -12.19 4.43
N GLU A 71 -6.41 -13.00 3.61
CA GLU A 71 -5.96 -14.32 4.02
C GLU A 71 -4.88 -14.25 5.11
N ALA A 72 -3.93 -13.32 4.99
CA ALA A 72 -2.90 -13.12 6.00
C ALA A 72 -3.48 -12.64 7.34
N VAL A 73 -4.42 -11.70 7.32
CA VAL A 73 -5.14 -11.22 8.52
C VAL A 73 -5.90 -12.36 9.18
N LYS A 74 -6.64 -13.16 8.41
CA LYS A 74 -7.38 -14.32 8.92
C LYS A 74 -6.46 -15.36 9.57
N GLN A 75 -5.25 -15.53 9.06
CA GLN A 75 -4.26 -16.46 9.59
C GLN A 75 -3.32 -15.81 10.62
N HIS A 76 -3.55 -14.58 11.04
CA HIS A 76 -2.67 -13.82 11.94
C HIS A 76 -1.19 -13.84 11.50
N ARG A 77 -0.96 -13.61 10.19
CA ARG A 77 0.37 -13.58 9.59
C ARG A 77 0.72 -12.18 9.07
N PRO A 78 2.00 -11.78 9.11
CA PRO A 78 2.43 -10.57 8.44
C PRO A 78 2.26 -10.69 6.92
N CYS A 79 1.99 -9.56 6.27
CA CYS A 79 1.79 -9.48 4.83
C CYS A 79 2.28 -8.14 4.30
N ARG A 80 2.79 -8.14 3.06
CA ARG A 80 3.15 -6.94 2.32
C ARG A 80 2.60 -7.05 0.91
N GLN A 81 1.81 -6.07 0.49
CA GLN A 81 1.22 -6.01 -0.84
C GLN A 81 1.21 -4.59 -1.38
N ILE A 82 1.32 -4.44 -2.69
CA ILE A 82 1.07 -3.17 -3.38
C ILE A 82 -0.39 -3.19 -3.85
N ILE A 83 -1.16 -2.20 -3.40
CA ILE A 83 -2.57 -2.04 -3.71
C ILE A 83 -2.89 -0.62 -4.14
N ARG A 84 -3.95 -0.44 -4.92
CA ARG A 84 -4.50 0.88 -5.18
C ARG A 84 -5.34 1.33 -4.01
N ASN A 85 -5.05 2.51 -3.50
CA ASN A 85 -5.85 3.21 -2.54
C ASN A 85 -6.25 4.59 -3.06
N TYR A 86 -7.14 5.25 -2.36
CA TYR A 86 -7.73 6.53 -2.77
C TYR A 86 -7.68 7.50 -1.61
N ARG A 87 -7.22 8.73 -1.89
CA ARG A 87 -7.21 9.81 -0.93
C ARG A 87 -8.63 10.34 -0.70
N LYS A 88 -8.78 11.19 0.31
CA LYS A 88 -10.06 11.87 0.63
C LYS A 88 -10.63 12.65 -0.57
N ASP A 89 -9.78 13.21 -1.42
CA ASP A 89 -10.17 13.93 -2.64
C ASP A 89 -10.51 13.01 -3.83
N GLY A 90 -10.45 11.70 -3.65
CA GLY A 90 -10.72 10.68 -4.68
C GLY A 90 -9.52 10.35 -5.57
N SER A 91 -8.37 11.02 -5.41
CA SER A 91 -7.18 10.73 -6.21
C SER A 91 -6.56 9.38 -5.83
N PRO A 92 -6.21 8.53 -6.82
CA PRO A 92 -5.59 7.24 -6.54
C PRO A 92 -4.10 7.38 -6.20
N PHE A 93 -3.60 6.40 -5.46
CA PHE A 93 -2.17 6.20 -5.26
C PHE A 93 -1.87 4.72 -5.07
N TRP A 94 -0.67 4.31 -5.44
CA TRP A 94 -0.19 2.97 -5.17
C TRP A 94 0.44 2.93 -3.78
N ASN A 95 -0.11 2.08 -2.94
CA ASN A 95 0.29 1.90 -1.55
C ASN A 95 0.99 0.55 -1.37
N GLU A 96 2.26 0.57 -1.03
CA GLU A 96 2.92 -0.62 -0.49
C GLU A 96 2.52 -0.71 0.99
N LEU A 97 1.57 -1.60 1.27
CA LEU A 97 1.03 -1.83 2.59
C LEU A 97 1.69 -3.03 3.24
N SER A 98 2.36 -2.80 4.37
CA SER A 98 2.87 -3.84 5.25
C SER A 98 1.97 -3.96 6.47
N ILE A 99 1.47 -5.15 6.76
CA ILE A 99 0.64 -5.44 7.92
C ILE A 99 1.34 -6.45 8.80
N THR A 100 1.42 -6.15 10.09
CA THR A 100 2.03 -7.04 11.09
C THR A 100 1.08 -7.20 12.28
N PRO A 101 0.66 -8.44 12.61
CA PRO A 101 -0.13 -8.69 13.81
C PRO A 101 0.74 -8.61 15.06
N VAL A 102 0.19 -8.05 16.12
CA VAL A 102 0.80 -7.99 17.45
C VAL A 102 -0.23 -8.36 18.48
N VAL A 103 0.09 -9.33 19.32
CA VAL A 103 -0.74 -9.67 20.49
C VAL A 103 -0.21 -8.89 21.69
N ASN A 104 -1.08 -8.15 22.34
CA ASN A 104 -0.74 -7.44 23.58
C ASN A 104 -0.98 -8.37 24.78
N ASP A 105 0.07 -8.67 25.50
CA ASP A 105 0.02 -9.58 26.65
C ASP A 105 -0.84 -9.03 27.80
N ALA A 106 -1.03 -7.72 27.88
CA ALA A 106 -1.77 -7.09 28.97
C ALA A 106 -3.29 -7.27 28.84
N ASP A 107 -3.84 -7.22 27.62
CA ASP A 107 -5.27 -7.33 27.35
C ASP A 107 -5.65 -8.57 26.50
N GLN A 108 -4.64 -9.30 26.01
CA GLN A 108 -4.79 -10.47 25.11
C GLN A 108 -5.50 -10.16 23.79
N LEU A 109 -5.54 -8.88 23.40
CA LEU A 109 -6.11 -8.46 22.12
C LEU A 109 -5.07 -8.52 21.00
N THR A 110 -5.55 -8.75 19.79
CA THR A 110 -4.75 -8.69 18.59
C THR A 110 -4.85 -7.32 17.96
N TYR A 111 -3.71 -6.70 17.75
CA TYR A 111 -3.54 -5.44 17.02
C TYR A 111 -2.84 -5.68 15.71
N TYR A 112 -3.13 -4.84 14.72
CA TYR A 112 -2.43 -4.84 13.44
C TYR A 112 -1.72 -3.50 13.27
N ILE A 113 -0.42 -3.56 12.98
CA ILE A 113 0.36 -2.39 12.60
C ILE A 113 0.39 -2.35 11.07
N GLY A 114 -0.16 -1.29 10.50
CA GLY A 114 -0.12 -1.02 9.07
C GLY A 114 0.91 0.07 8.76
N ILE A 115 1.85 -0.21 7.87
CA ILE A 115 2.79 0.76 7.35
C ILE A 115 2.48 0.99 5.87
N GLN A 116 2.18 2.24 5.52
CA GLN A 116 1.85 2.66 4.18
C GLN A 116 3.00 3.44 3.57
N LYS A 117 3.44 3.00 2.41
CA LYS A 117 4.44 3.69 1.60
C LYS A 117 3.87 4.03 0.23
N ASN A 118 3.91 5.31 -0.15
CA ASN A 118 3.52 5.73 -1.49
C ASN A 118 4.58 5.29 -2.50
N VAL A 119 4.23 4.33 -3.35
CA VAL A 119 5.09 3.78 -4.42
C VAL A 119 4.55 4.12 -5.81
N THR A 120 3.70 5.14 -5.91
CA THR A 120 3.08 5.54 -7.18
C THR A 120 4.11 5.86 -8.26
N GLU A 121 5.11 6.66 -7.96
CA GLU A 121 6.17 6.99 -8.92
C GLU A 121 6.93 5.75 -9.39
N GLN A 122 7.25 4.83 -8.48
CA GLN A 122 7.92 3.58 -8.81
C GLN A 122 7.06 2.72 -9.73
N VAL A 123 5.79 2.51 -9.39
CA VAL A 123 4.87 1.68 -10.20
C VAL A 123 4.69 2.26 -11.60
N LEU A 124 4.45 3.57 -11.71
CA LEU A 124 4.30 4.24 -13.01
C LEU A 124 5.59 4.19 -13.84
N ALA A 125 6.76 4.32 -13.21
CA ALA A 125 8.04 4.19 -13.89
C ALA A 125 8.26 2.77 -14.43
N GLU A 126 7.94 1.74 -13.64
CA GLU A 126 8.02 0.34 -14.05
C GLU A 126 7.06 0.02 -15.22
N GLU A 127 5.83 0.54 -15.17
CA GLU A 127 4.88 0.43 -16.28
C GLU A 127 5.42 1.09 -17.55
N ARG A 128 5.99 2.30 -17.43
CA ARG A 128 6.56 3.01 -18.58
C ARG A 128 7.76 2.27 -19.18
N VAL A 129 8.61 1.67 -18.36
CA VAL A 129 9.71 0.82 -18.85
C VAL A 129 9.18 -0.36 -19.67
N LYS A 130 8.15 -1.05 -19.19
CA LYS A 130 7.53 -2.16 -19.93
C LYS A 130 6.93 -1.73 -21.27
N GLU A 131 6.25 -0.59 -21.30
CA GLU A 131 5.73 -0.01 -22.55
C GLU A 131 6.84 0.29 -23.55
N LEU A 132 7.92 0.94 -23.10
CA LEU A 132 9.06 1.27 -23.95
C LEU A 132 9.78 0.01 -24.45
N GLU A 133 9.92 -1.02 -23.65
CA GLU A 133 10.48 -2.31 -24.06
C GLU A 133 9.63 -2.97 -25.15
N ALA A 134 8.30 -2.92 -25.02
CA ALA A 134 7.38 -3.43 -26.03
C ALA A 134 7.46 -2.62 -27.34
N GLU A 135 7.48 -1.29 -27.28
CA GLU A 135 7.67 -0.41 -28.44
C GLU A 135 9.00 -0.70 -29.13
N LEU A 136 10.07 -0.87 -28.36
CA LEU A 136 11.40 -1.19 -28.88
C LEU A 136 11.42 -2.55 -29.60
N ALA A 137 10.75 -3.56 -29.05
CA ALA A 137 10.66 -4.88 -29.68
C ALA A 137 9.95 -4.82 -31.04
N VAL A 138 8.86 -4.04 -31.15
CA VAL A 138 8.15 -3.81 -32.42
C VAL A 138 9.06 -3.13 -33.43
N LEU A 139 9.73 -2.04 -33.06
CA LEU A 139 10.65 -1.30 -33.96
C LEU A 139 11.82 -2.14 -34.43
N LYS A 140 12.39 -2.99 -33.57
CA LYS A 140 13.46 -3.93 -33.96
C LYS A 140 12.97 -4.94 -34.99
N ALA A 141 11.77 -5.50 -34.80
CA ALA A 141 11.16 -6.45 -35.73
C ALA A 141 10.91 -5.78 -37.11
N GLU A 142 10.41 -4.55 -37.16
CA GLU A 142 10.21 -3.78 -38.36
C GLU A 142 11.54 -3.48 -39.09
N LEU A 143 12.57 -3.11 -38.34
CA LEU A 143 13.90 -2.87 -38.89
C LEU A 143 14.51 -4.14 -39.50
N ASP A 144 14.38 -5.27 -38.83
CA ASP A 144 14.87 -6.56 -39.37
C ASP A 144 14.12 -6.97 -40.62
N ASN A 145 12.80 -6.74 -40.70
CA ASN A 145 12.01 -6.96 -41.90
C ASN A 145 12.48 -6.07 -43.09
N LEU A 146 12.72 -4.79 -42.83
CA LEU A 146 13.24 -3.86 -43.86
C LEU A 146 14.61 -4.27 -44.35
N ARG A 147 15.51 -4.70 -43.47
CA ARG A 147 16.85 -5.22 -43.85
C ARG A 147 16.73 -6.49 -44.68
N ALA A 148 15.85 -7.40 -44.34
CA ALA A 148 15.61 -8.62 -45.11
C ALA A 148 15.06 -8.34 -46.50
N THR A 149 14.22 -7.31 -46.70
CA THR A 149 13.68 -6.91 -48.01
C THR A 149 14.69 -6.16 -48.86
N THR A 150 15.58 -5.34 -48.27
CA THR A 150 16.62 -4.60 -48.99
C THR A 150 17.86 -5.45 -49.38
N GLY A 151 18.12 -6.54 -48.66
CA GLY A 151 19.21 -7.47 -48.96
C GLY A 151 18.93 -8.50 -50.05
N ARG A 152 17.74 -8.45 -50.68
CA ARG A 152 17.33 -9.38 -51.78
C ARG A 152 17.47 -8.79 -53.21
N ASN A 153 18.07 -7.63 -53.39
CA ASN A 153 18.41 -7.03 -54.71
C ASN A 153 19.84 -7.30 -55.06
#